data_77b75d32b9049ec74f8ae3579df492ab
#
_entry.id   77b75d32b9049ec74f8ae3579df492ab
#
_cell.length_a   1.000
_cell.length_b   1.000
_cell.length_c   1.000
_cell.angle_alpha   90.00
_cell.angle_beta   90.00
_cell.angle_gamma   90.00
#
_symmetry.space_group_name_H-M   'P 1'
#
loop_
_entity.id
_entity.type
_entity.pdbx_description
1 polymer ?
#
loop_
_entity_poly.entity_id
_entity_poly.type
_entity_poly.pdbx_seq_one_letter_code
_entity_poly.pdbx_strand_id
1 'polypeptide(L)'
;ELFLKEIKRVLKPGGKLIMTTPNIKMSLTRNPWHIREYNPEQMGNIVKSAFENFELKGIFGNEKVMDYYQKNKESVAKITRWDILNMQYWMPGWLLQIPYDILNRFNRHSLQDNNGEIVNTVEYTDYKIEESNNECLDHFVVATK
;
A
#
# COMPACT_ATOMS: atom_id res chain seq x y z
N GLU A 1 -0.31 11.49 -12.27
CA GLU A 1 -0.05 12.94 -12.42
C GLU A 1 -1.34 13.74 -12.58
N LEU A 2 -2.23 13.39 -13.53
CA LEU A 2 -3.50 14.11 -13.75
C LEU A 2 -4.33 14.21 -12.47
N PHE A 3 -4.46 13.13 -11.71
CA PHE A 3 -5.19 13.10 -10.44
C PHE A 3 -4.68 14.14 -9.44
N LEU A 4 -3.36 14.25 -9.23
CA LEU A 4 -2.77 15.23 -8.31
C LEU A 4 -2.96 16.67 -8.82
N LYS A 5 -2.88 16.89 -10.14
CA LYS A 5 -3.15 18.20 -10.75
C LYS A 5 -4.61 18.62 -10.56
N GLU A 6 -5.57 17.69 -10.71
CA GLU A 6 -6.98 17.96 -10.45
C GLU A 6 -7.25 18.25 -8.98
N ILE A 7 -6.62 17.51 -8.05
CA ILE A 7 -6.73 17.83 -6.62
C ILE A 7 -6.21 19.24 -6.36
N LYS A 8 -5.01 19.58 -6.86
CA LYS A 8 -4.47 20.94 -6.71
C LYS A 8 -5.41 21.99 -7.28
N ARG A 9 -6.05 21.71 -8.44
CA ARG A 9 -7.00 22.64 -9.05
C ARG A 9 -8.17 22.96 -8.15
N VAL A 10 -8.78 21.96 -7.52
CA VAL A 10 -9.99 22.12 -6.70
C VAL A 10 -9.70 22.60 -5.28
N LEU A 11 -8.50 22.43 -4.76
CA LEU A 11 -8.11 22.96 -3.46
C LEU A 11 -8.15 24.49 -3.46
N LYS A 12 -8.60 25.08 -2.37
CA LYS A 12 -8.47 26.53 -2.10
C LYS A 12 -6.98 26.90 -1.90
N PRO A 13 -6.58 28.15 -2.14
CA PRO A 13 -5.25 28.63 -1.74
C PRO A 13 -4.98 28.32 -0.26
N GLY A 14 -3.83 27.72 0.03
CA GLY A 14 -3.47 27.23 1.38
C GLY A 14 -4.16 25.94 1.81
N GLY A 15 -5.02 25.36 0.98
CA GLY A 15 -5.67 24.07 1.22
C GLY A 15 -4.66 22.92 1.17
N LYS A 16 -4.90 21.91 2.00
CA LYS A 16 -4.00 20.74 2.13
C LYS A 16 -4.62 19.49 1.50
N LEU A 17 -3.78 18.72 0.81
CA LEU A 17 -4.01 17.33 0.47
C LEU A 17 -3.34 16.49 1.55
N ILE A 18 -4.09 15.52 2.12
CA ILE A 18 -3.56 14.44 2.93
C ILE A 18 -3.92 13.14 2.23
N MET A 19 -2.94 12.32 1.91
CA MET A 19 -3.19 11.03 1.28
C MET A 19 -2.22 9.97 1.74
N THR A 20 -2.67 8.71 1.69
CA THR A 20 -1.85 7.53 1.90
C THR A 20 -1.92 6.63 0.67
N THR A 21 -0.86 5.88 0.40
CA THR A 21 -0.81 4.89 -0.67
C THR A 21 0.25 3.83 -0.36
N PRO A 22 0.02 2.56 -0.74
CA PRO A 22 0.98 1.49 -0.47
C PRO A 22 2.37 1.76 -1.04
N ASN A 23 3.39 1.34 -0.30
CA ASN A 23 4.76 1.29 -0.78
C ASN A 23 4.97 0.00 -1.58
N ILE A 24 5.31 0.12 -2.85
CA ILE A 24 5.54 -1.05 -3.73
C ILE A 24 6.61 -2.01 -3.17
N LYS A 25 7.56 -1.50 -2.36
CA LYS A 25 8.60 -2.32 -1.73
C LYS A 25 8.06 -3.26 -0.65
N MET A 26 6.91 -2.92 -0.09
CA MET A 26 6.22 -3.72 0.93
C MET A 26 4.99 -4.44 0.39
N SER A 27 4.62 -4.23 -0.87
CA SER A 27 3.53 -4.96 -1.53
C SER A 27 3.91 -6.43 -1.72
N LEU A 28 3.05 -7.34 -1.27
CA LEU A 28 3.30 -8.79 -1.30
C LEU A 28 3.02 -9.42 -2.66
N THR A 29 2.06 -8.84 -3.39
CA THR A 29 1.67 -9.26 -4.74
C THR A 29 1.22 -8.05 -5.54
N ARG A 30 1.18 -8.18 -6.87
CA ARG A 30 0.55 -7.18 -7.71
C ARG A 30 -0.96 -7.14 -7.42
N ASN A 31 -1.44 -6.00 -6.93
CA ASN A 31 -2.87 -5.77 -6.79
C ASN A 31 -3.45 -5.32 -8.15
N PRO A 32 -4.35 -6.11 -8.80
CA PRO A 32 -4.90 -5.75 -10.11
C PRO A 32 -5.84 -4.53 -10.08
N TRP A 33 -6.29 -4.11 -8.89
CA TRP A 33 -7.10 -2.92 -8.69
C TRP A 33 -6.25 -1.64 -8.57
N HIS A 34 -4.95 -1.77 -8.27
CA HIS A 34 -4.03 -0.64 -8.24
C HIS A 34 -3.44 -0.43 -9.63
N ILE A 35 -3.71 0.71 -10.23
CA ILE A 35 -3.13 1.08 -11.53
C ILE A 35 -1.61 1.12 -11.41
N ARG A 36 -1.10 1.69 -10.32
CA ARG A 36 0.33 1.81 -10.05
C ARG A 36 0.60 2.02 -8.57
N GLU A 37 1.62 1.36 -8.06
CA GLU A 37 2.23 1.61 -6.76
C GLU A 37 3.63 2.21 -6.95
N TYR A 38 4.12 2.92 -5.97
CA TYR A 38 5.35 3.70 -6.06
C TYR A 38 6.31 3.32 -4.92
N ASN A 39 7.62 3.41 -5.18
CA ASN A 39 8.61 3.47 -4.11
C ASN A 39 8.73 4.91 -3.58
N PRO A 40 9.46 5.16 -2.46
CA PRO A 40 9.58 6.51 -1.86
C PRO A 40 10.08 7.58 -2.84
N GLU A 41 11.10 7.28 -3.62
CA GLU A 41 11.68 8.20 -4.60
C GLU A 41 10.66 8.56 -5.70
N GLN A 42 10.02 7.55 -6.27
CA GLN A 42 8.99 7.74 -7.31
C GLN A 42 7.80 8.53 -6.74
N MET A 43 7.40 8.25 -5.49
CA MET A 43 6.31 8.97 -4.82
C MET A 43 6.67 10.44 -4.62
N GLY A 44 7.87 10.74 -4.14
CA GLY A 44 8.37 12.12 -4.02
C GLY A 44 8.36 12.86 -5.37
N ASN A 45 8.86 12.21 -6.43
CA ASN A 45 8.91 12.82 -7.76
C ASN A 45 7.52 13.11 -8.33
N ILE A 46 6.56 12.20 -8.14
CA ILE A 46 5.20 12.41 -8.66
C ILE A 46 4.44 13.49 -7.87
N VAL A 47 4.62 13.59 -6.56
CA VAL A 47 4.02 14.66 -5.76
C VAL A 47 4.63 16.00 -6.12
N LYS A 48 5.96 16.06 -6.25
CA LYS A 48 6.70 17.27 -6.65
C LYS A 48 6.26 17.81 -8.02
N SER A 49 5.82 16.93 -8.92
CA SER A 49 5.31 17.36 -10.25
C SER A 49 4.02 18.18 -10.18
N ALA A 50 3.29 18.12 -9.07
CA ALA A 50 2.04 18.83 -8.87
C ALA A 50 2.09 19.86 -7.74
N PHE A 51 2.83 19.59 -6.66
CA PHE A 51 2.91 20.43 -5.46
C PHE A 51 4.35 20.84 -5.18
N GLU A 52 4.58 22.12 -4.98
CA GLU A 52 5.90 22.67 -4.61
C GLU A 52 6.20 22.44 -3.14
N ASN A 53 5.17 22.59 -2.29
CA ASN A 53 5.26 22.42 -0.84
C ASN A 53 4.59 21.11 -0.43
N PHE A 54 5.39 20.13 -0.04
CA PHE A 54 4.88 18.85 0.46
C PHE A 54 5.86 18.19 1.44
N GLU A 55 5.31 17.34 2.30
CA GLU A 55 6.03 16.41 3.15
C GLU A 55 5.71 14.98 2.70
N LEU A 56 6.73 14.16 2.58
CA LEU A 56 6.61 12.73 2.33
C LEU A 56 7.15 11.98 3.54
N LYS A 57 6.26 11.32 4.25
CA LYS A 57 6.55 10.47 5.40
C LYS A 57 6.19 9.01 5.07
N GLY A 58 6.60 8.09 5.93
CA GLY A 58 6.24 6.69 5.88
C GLY A 58 5.39 6.29 7.08
N ILE A 59 4.44 5.39 6.87
CA ILE A 59 3.70 4.73 7.95
C ILE A 59 4.40 3.41 8.25
N PHE A 60 4.77 3.22 9.51
CA PHE A 60 5.42 2.02 10.03
C PHE A 60 4.54 1.36 11.07
N GLY A 61 4.56 0.04 11.10
CA GLY A 61 3.93 -0.74 12.17
C GLY A 61 4.93 -1.05 13.29
N ASN A 62 4.43 -1.21 14.51
CA ASN A 62 5.20 -1.78 15.60
C ASN A 62 5.44 -3.29 15.39
N GLU A 63 6.08 -3.95 16.34
CA GLU A 63 6.39 -5.40 16.29
C GLU A 63 5.14 -6.26 16.03
N LYS A 64 4.01 -5.94 16.66
CA LYS A 64 2.74 -6.66 16.49
C LYS A 64 2.21 -6.57 15.05
N VAL A 65 2.23 -5.38 14.45
CA VAL A 65 1.82 -5.15 13.07
C VAL A 65 2.76 -5.85 12.11
N MET A 66 4.07 -5.80 12.38
CA MET A 66 5.09 -6.44 11.54
C MET A 66 5.04 -7.96 11.64
N ASP A 67 4.70 -8.54 12.79
CA ASP A 67 4.45 -9.98 12.92
C ASP A 67 3.25 -10.42 12.06
N TYR A 68 2.16 -9.67 12.10
CA TYR A 68 1.01 -9.92 11.22
C TYR A 68 1.39 -9.79 9.73
N TYR A 69 2.15 -8.75 9.38
CA TYR A 69 2.65 -8.57 8.01
C TYR A 69 3.49 -9.77 7.56
N GLN A 70 4.39 -10.26 8.41
CA GLN A 70 5.25 -11.41 8.10
C GLN A 70 4.41 -12.69 7.90
N LYS A 71 3.44 -12.96 8.76
CA LYS A 71 2.52 -14.10 8.62
C LYS A 71 1.72 -14.03 7.32
N ASN A 72 1.24 -12.82 6.98
CA ASN A 72 0.57 -12.60 5.69
C ASN A 72 1.51 -12.86 4.51
N LYS A 73 2.75 -12.39 4.58
CA LYS A 73 3.78 -12.60 3.56
C LYS A 73 4.04 -14.10 3.34
N GLU A 74 4.15 -14.88 4.39
CA GLU A 74 4.32 -16.33 4.32
C GLU A 74 3.10 -17.03 3.70
N SER A 75 1.90 -16.60 4.08
CA SER A 75 0.66 -17.12 3.51
C SER A 75 0.55 -16.84 2.02
N VAL A 76 0.81 -15.60 1.63
CA VAL A 76 0.83 -15.18 0.22
C VAL A 76 1.91 -15.93 -0.56
N ALA A 77 3.11 -16.12 -0.01
CA ALA A 77 4.18 -16.87 -0.65
C ALA A 77 3.80 -18.34 -0.92
N LYS A 78 3.01 -18.97 -0.05
CA LYS A 78 2.48 -20.34 -0.27
C LYS A 78 1.53 -20.36 -1.46
N ILE A 79 0.69 -19.34 -1.62
CA ILE A 79 -0.27 -19.23 -2.72
C ILE A 79 0.46 -18.93 -4.04
N THR A 80 1.34 -17.94 -4.04
CA THR A 80 2.06 -17.49 -5.24
C THR A 80 3.09 -18.50 -5.74
N ARG A 81 3.52 -19.44 -4.89
CA ARG A 81 4.38 -20.57 -5.30
C ARG A 81 3.77 -21.40 -6.43
N TRP A 82 2.45 -21.42 -6.56
CA TRP A 82 1.76 -22.12 -7.65
C TRP A 82 1.69 -21.31 -8.95
N ASP A 83 2.01 -20.01 -8.91
CA ASP A 83 2.11 -19.16 -10.11
C ASP A 83 3.48 -19.36 -10.81
N ILE A 84 3.74 -20.58 -11.29
CA ILE A 84 4.98 -20.99 -11.97
C ILE A 84 5.27 -20.13 -13.19
N LEU A 85 4.23 -19.62 -13.85
CA LEU A 85 4.33 -18.80 -15.06
C LEU A 85 4.45 -17.31 -14.75
N ASN A 86 4.46 -16.92 -13.46
CA ASN A 86 4.46 -15.52 -13.04
C ASN A 86 3.36 -14.68 -13.71
N MET A 87 2.19 -15.26 -13.87
CA MET A 87 1.04 -14.66 -14.57
C MET A 87 0.64 -13.31 -13.98
N GLN A 88 0.82 -13.13 -12.68
CA GLN A 88 0.55 -11.87 -11.99
C GLN A 88 1.29 -10.65 -12.60
N TYR A 89 2.43 -10.85 -13.26
CA TYR A 89 3.24 -9.74 -13.79
C TYR A 89 2.94 -9.37 -15.24
N TRP A 90 2.47 -10.31 -16.07
CA TRP A 90 2.24 -10.07 -17.49
C TRP A 90 0.77 -10.14 -17.91
N MET A 91 -0.08 -10.78 -17.10
CA MET A 91 -1.50 -10.89 -17.41
C MET A 91 -2.22 -9.54 -17.27
N PRO A 92 -3.16 -9.22 -18.16
CA PRO A 92 -3.99 -8.01 -18.02
C PRO A 92 -4.72 -7.96 -16.69
N GLY A 93 -4.77 -6.77 -16.06
CA GLY A 93 -5.36 -6.59 -14.72
C GLY A 93 -6.79 -7.12 -14.62
N TRP A 94 -7.63 -6.88 -15.65
CA TRP A 94 -9.03 -7.31 -15.67
C TRP A 94 -9.19 -8.86 -15.61
N LEU A 95 -8.22 -9.60 -16.13
CA LEU A 95 -8.24 -11.07 -16.08
C LEU A 95 -7.74 -11.61 -14.72
N LEU A 96 -6.87 -10.85 -14.04
CA LEU A 96 -6.36 -11.19 -12.71
C LEU A 96 -7.35 -10.85 -11.57
N GLN A 97 -8.32 -9.96 -11.80
CA GLN A 97 -9.23 -9.48 -10.76
C GLN A 97 -9.98 -10.62 -10.08
N ILE A 98 -10.59 -11.52 -10.86
CA ILE A 98 -11.39 -12.62 -10.32
C ILE A 98 -10.56 -13.60 -9.48
N PRO A 99 -9.47 -14.20 -10.00
CA PRO A 99 -8.64 -15.10 -9.19
C PRO A 99 -7.98 -14.37 -8.00
N TYR A 100 -7.58 -13.12 -8.15
CA TYR A 100 -7.04 -12.32 -7.06
C TYR A 100 -8.06 -12.15 -5.93
N ASP A 101 -9.30 -11.77 -6.24
CA ASP A 101 -10.34 -11.54 -5.23
C ASP A 101 -10.69 -12.83 -4.48
N ILE A 102 -10.77 -13.95 -5.20
CA ILE A 102 -11.02 -15.27 -4.60
C ILE A 102 -9.85 -15.63 -3.65
N LEU A 103 -8.62 -15.59 -4.12
CA LEU A 103 -7.44 -15.93 -3.32
C LEU A 103 -7.26 -14.99 -2.13
N ASN A 104 -7.48 -13.69 -2.33
CA ASN A 104 -7.40 -12.70 -1.27
C ASN A 104 -8.48 -12.93 -0.18
N ARG A 105 -9.69 -13.31 -0.57
CA ARG A 105 -10.76 -13.66 0.38
C ARG A 105 -10.40 -14.90 1.20
N PHE A 106 -9.89 -15.94 0.55
CA PHE A 106 -9.43 -17.14 1.26
C PHE A 106 -8.25 -16.84 2.19
N ASN A 107 -7.27 -16.08 1.72
CA ASN A 107 -6.13 -15.69 2.54
C ASN A 107 -6.57 -14.89 3.77
N ARG A 108 -7.46 -13.91 3.61
CA ARG A 108 -8.00 -13.13 4.73
C ARG A 108 -8.75 -14.00 5.74
N HIS A 109 -9.60 -14.92 5.26
CA HIS A 109 -10.33 -15.84 6.14
C HIS A 109 -9.37 -16.71 6.93
N SER A 110 -8.42 -17.34 6.26
CA SER A 110 -7.38 -18.15 6.91
C SER A 110 -6.54 -17.38 7.91
N LEU A 111 -6.19 -16.12 7.61
CA LEU A 111 -5.45 -15.28 8.54
C LEU A 111 -6.29 -14.84 9.74
N GLN A 112 -7.59 -14.57 9.55
CA GLN A 112 -8.50 -14.26 10.64
C GLN A 112 -8.71 -15.45 11.56
N ASP A 113 -8.90 -16.65 11.01
CA ASP A 113 -9.10 -17.87 11.80
C ASP A 113 -7.85 -18.23 12.61
N ASN A 114 -6.66 -18.03 12.06
CA ASN A 114 -5.40 -18.39 12.70
C ASN A 114 -4.78 -17.27 13.55
N ASN A 115 -5.15 -16.01 13.33
CA ASN A 115 -4.56 -14.85 13.98
C ASN A 115 -5.61 -13.81 14.42
N GLY A 116 -6.85 -14.24 14.66
CA GLY A 116 -7.96 -13.35 15.02
C GLY A 116 -7.67 -12.50 16.27
N GLU A 117 -6.92 -13.01 17.23
CA GLU A 117 -6.49 -12.26 18.40
C GLU A 117 -5.61 -11.07 18.01
N ILE A 118 -4.67 -11.24 17.10
CA ILE A 118 -3.77 -10.15 16.64
C ILE A 118 -4.57 -9.11 15.87
N VAL A 119 -5.41 -9.54 14.92
CA VAL A 119 -6.19 -8.62 14.06
C VAL A 119 -7.13 -7.75 14.89
N ASN A 120 -7.77 -8.35 15.91
CA ASN A 120 -8.71 -7.64 16.78
C ASN A 120 -8.04 -6.71 17.80
N THR A 121 -6.73 -6.84 18.01
CA THR A 121 -5.97 -6.03 18.97
C THR A 121 -5.11 -4.95 18.34
N VAL A 122 -5.05 -4.88 17.00
CA VAL A 122 -4.32 -3.81 16.31
C VAL A 122 -5.13 -2.51 16.38
N GLU A 123 -4.48 -1.47 16.90
CA GLU A 123 -5.05 -0.14 17.06
C GLU A 123 -4.22 0.89 16.27
N TYR A 124 -4.75 2.11 16.13
CA TYR A 124 -4.03 3.20 15.45
C TYR A 124 -2.71 3.56 16.16
N THR A 125 -2.61 3.31 17.46
CA THR A 125 -1.39 3.51 18.27
C THR A 125 -0.28 2.53 17.96
N ASP A 126 -0.58 1.42 17.25
CA ASP A 126 0.40 0.46 16.78
C ASP A 126 1.15 0.93 15.52
N TYR A 127 0.73 2.07 14.96
CA TYR A 127 1.34 2.69 13.81
C TYR A 127 2.04 3.99 14.19
N LYS A 128 3.12 4.30 13.49
CA LYS A 128 3.87 5.56 13.63
C LYS A 128 4.19 6.15 12.27
N ILE A 129 4.27 7.48 12.22
CA ILE A 129 4.65 8.23 11.02
C ILE A 129 6.06 8.74 11.24
N GLU A 130 6.99 8.32 10.38
CA GLU A 130 8.40 8.68 10.43
C GLU A 130 8.91 9.09 9.04
N GLU A 131 10.21 9.33 8.90
CA GLU A 131 10.81 9.61 7.59
C GLU A 131 10.62 8.44 6.63
N SER A 132 10.18 8.75 5.40
CA SER A 132 9.89 7.75 4.38
C SER A 132 11.14 7.00 3.95
N ASN A 133 11.06 5.68 3.90
CA ASN A 133 12.09 4.80 3.37
C ASN A 133 11.48 3.56 2.72
N ASN A 134 12.32 2.62 2.26
CA ASN A 134 11.84 1.41 1.58
C ASN A 134 11.08 0.42 2.49
N GLU A 135 11.13 0.59 3.79
CA GLU A 135 10.52 -0.32 4.79
C GLU A 135 9.18 0.21 5.32
N CYS A 136 8.76 1.44 4.97
CA CYS A 136 7.44 1.91 5.35
C CYS A 136 6.36 1.08 4.63
N LEU A 137 5.29 0.74 5.35
CA LEU A 137 4.15 0.01 4.82
C LEU A 137 3.42 0.83 3.75
N ASP A 138 3.14 2.08 4.10
CA ASP A 138 2.48 3.05 3.23
C ASP A 138 3.25 4.37 3.19
N HIS A 139 3.10 5.09 2.10
CA HIS A 139 3.49 6.50 2.01
C HIS A 139 2.41 7.36 2.65
N PHE A 140 2.82 8.37 3.40
CA PHE A 140 1.97 9.41 3.95
C PHE A 140 2.41 10.76 3.39
N VAL A 141 1.54 11.41 2.65
CA VAL A 141 1.82 12.67 1.98
C VAL A 141 0.93 13.77 2.52
N VAL A 142 1.54 14.88 2.87
CA VAL A 142 0.85 16.15 3.14
C VAL A 142 1.37 17.18 2.16
N ALA A 143 0.50 17.69 1.28
CA ALA A 143 0.87 18.71 0.30
C ALA A 143 -0.03 19.94 0.40
N THR A 144 0.52 21.13 0.19
CA THR A 144 -0.19 22.41 0.31
C THR A 144 -0.23 23.10 -1.06
N LYS A 145 -1.43 23.64 -1.41
CA LYS A 145 -1.61 24.49 -2.61
C LYS A 145 -1.08 25.89 -2.38
#